data_b44dc4785a5e61cdff02927948e88d54
#
_entry.id   b44dc4785a5e61cdff02927948e88d54
#
_cell.length_a   1.000
_cell.length_b   1.000
_cell.length_c   1.000
_cell.angle_alpha   90.00
_cell.angle_beta   90.00
_cell.angle_gamma   90.00
#
_symmetry.space_group_name_H-M   'P 1'
#
loop_
_entity.id
_entity.type
_entity.pdbx_description
1 polymer ?
#
loop_
_entity_poly.entity_id
_entity_poly.type
_entity_poly.pdbx_seq_one_letter_code
_entity_poly.pdbx_strand_id
1 'polypeptide(L)'
;QHASMTTTLENDKLVISGHHEGNQSAQVYNVLYTGLNIPVTENTRLVYNITPQQPLPNNKYDYDFYSMHLAVYLKFTDGTYLSSTGLEDENGVRADPNSQGEGKAMLYAQENQILIQLGALKGKTIEEIDIGYANSADLKAAGGDFKGTLNSIRIENVAPLNYSKESLVDYAYILRGTNNFGGAFFSRGLTGPMVAVPHGFNFWAPENSTGNTMFDYNAGYISGFRCSHEPSI
;
A
#
# COMPACT_ATOMS: atom_id res chain seq x y z
N GLN A 1 8.26 3.80 27.30
CA GLN A 1 8.22 3.24 25.95
C GLN A 1 7.26 2.06 26.00
N HIS A 2 6.08 2.22 25.39
CA HIS A 2 4.99 1.23 25.48
C HIS A 2 4.87 0.38 24.21
N ALA A 3 5.91 0.37 23.40
CA ALA A 3 6.03 -0.55 22.27
C ALA A 3 7.47 -1.04 22.09
N SER A 4 7.60 -2.24 21.59
CA SER A 4 8.87 -2.83 21.14
C SER A 4 8.73 -3.27 19.70
N MET A 5 9.82 -3.21 18.93
CA MET A 5 9.84 -3.63 17.53
C MET A 5 11.19 -4.24 17.18
N THR A 6 11.17 -5.33 16.45
CA THR A 6 12.33 -5.99 15.86
C THR A 6 12.18 -6.05 14.34
N THR A 7 13.30 -5.97 13.65
CA THR A 7 13.37 -6.08 12.20
C THR A 7 14.39 -7.13 11.83
N THR A 8 14.03 -8.05 10.92
CA THR A 8 14.88 -9.15 10.48
C THR A 8 14.79 -9.27 8.96
N LEU A 9 15.91 -9.40 8.28
CA LEU A 9 15.93 -9.64 6.84
C LEU A 9 15.71 -11.14 6.57
N GLU A 10 14.64 -11.48 5.85
CA GLU A 10 14.28 -12.85 5.49
C GLU A 10 13.85 -12.90 4.01
N ASN A 11 14.53 -13.72 3.20
CA ASN A 11 14.18 -13.90 1.78
C ASN A 11 13.99 -12.57 1.01
N ASP A 12 14.95 -11.66 1.15
CA ASP A 12 14.96 -10.32 0.54
C ASP A 12 13.80 -9.39 0.96
N LYS A 13 13.11 -9.71 2.05
CA LYS A 13 12.09 -8.87 2.67
C LYS A 13 12.47 -8.54 4.11
N LEU A 14 12.15 -7.34 4.54
CA LEU A 14 12.29 -6.97 5.94
C LEU A 14 11.05 -7.41 6.70
N VAL A 15 11.20 -8.41 7.56
CA VAL A 15 10.14 -8.84 8.48
C VAL A 15 10.17 -7.95 9.71
N ILE A 16 9.02 -7.41 10.05
CA ILE A 16 8.80 -6.52 11.19
C ILE A 16 7.91 -7.25 12.17
N SER A 17 8.30 -7.29 13.44
CA SER A 17 7.48 -7.85 14.53
C SER A 17 7.60 -6.98 15.76
N GLY A 18 6.51 -6.77 16.47
CA GLY A 18 6.53 -5.95 17.65
C GLY A 18 5.32 -6.18 18.54
N HIS A 19 5.34 -5.52 19.69
CA HIS A 19 4.30 -5.56 20.68
C HIS A 19 3.99 -4.16 21.20
N HIS A 20 2.70 -3.84 21.31
CA HIS A 20 2.19 -2.64 21.95
C HIS A 20 1.68 -3.00 23.33
N GLU A 21 2.22 -2.37 24.37
CA GLU A 21 1.89 -2.65 25.77
C GLU A 21 0.72 -1.76 26.24
N GLY A 22 -0.33 -2.40 26.73
CA GLY A 22 -1.45 -1.69 27.36
C GLY A 22 -2.29 -0.86 26.40
N ASN A 23 -2.97 0.16 26.94
CA ASN A 23 -3.87 1.04 26.21
C ASN A 23 -3.33 2.47 26.05
N GLN A 24 -2.05 2.69 26.33
CA GLN A 24 -1.42 4.00 26.24
C GLN A 24 -0.88 4.24 24.83
N SER A 25 -0.71 5.49 24.46
CA SER A 25 -0.03 5.82 23.21
C SER A 25 1.41 5.28 23.21
N ALA A 26 1.83 4.71 22.10
CA ALA A 26 3.14 4.13 21.97
C ALA A 26 3.76 4.48 20.61
N GLN A 27 5.08 4.58 20.59
CA GLN A 27 5.85 4.73 19.37
C GLN A 27 7.21 4.06 19.50
N VAL A 28 7.69 3.49 18.39
CA VAL A 28 9.03 2.90 18.27
C VAL A 28 9.51 3.02 16.84
N TYR A 29 10.80 3.30 16.66
CA TYR A 29 11.44 3.45 15.35
C TYR A 29 12.72 2.64 15.31
N ASN A 30 12.92 1.91 14.21
CA ASN A 30 14.16 1.19 13.93
C ASN A 30 14.82 1.80 12.70
N VAL A 31 16.05 2.24 12.84
CA VAL A 31 16.86 2.77 11.74
C VAL A 31 17.19 1.65 10.77
N LEU A 32 16.85 1.83 9.49
CA LEU A 32 17.19 0.91 8.41
C LEU A 32 18.45 1.36 7.68
N TYR A 33 18.54 2.65 7.39
CA TYR A 33 19.67 3.25 6.69
C TYR A 33 20.00 4.60 7.31
N THR A 34 21.28 4.86 7.54
CA THR A 34 21.80 6.12 8.06
C THR A 34 23.02 6.59 7.28
N GLY A 35 23.36 7.84 7.43
CA GLY A 35 24.47 8.46 6.70
C GLY A 35 24.19 8.64 5.21
N LEU A 36 22.93 8.61 4.82
CA LEU A 36 22.49 8.90 3.47
C LEU A 36 22.70 10.39 3.17
N ASN A 37 22.99 10.69 1.93
CA ASN A 37 23.13 12.07 1.47
C ASN A 37 22.31 12.25 0.18
N ILE A 38 21.00 11.99 0.28
CA ILE A 38 20.10 12.02 -0.88
C ILE A 38 19.42 13.37 -0.96
N PRO A 39 19.74 14.22 -1.96
CA PRO A 39 19.13 15.52 -2.12
C PRO A 39 17.67 15.39 -2.57
N VAL A 40 16.80 16.20 -1.98
CA VAL A 40 15.39 16.30 -2.38
C VAL A 40 15.26 17.36 -3.48
N THR A 41 14.74 16.96 -4.61
CA THR A 41 14.40 17.82 -5.75
C THR A 41 12.88 18.01 -5.85
N GLU A 42 12.40 18.84 -6.78
CA GLU A 42 10.97 18.99 -7.05
C GLU A 42 10.27 17.70 -7.51
N ASN A 43 11.05 16.73 -8.04
CA ASN A 43 10.55 15.47 -8.58
C ASN A 43 10.85 14.27 -7.67
N THR A 44 11.39 14.51 -6.48
CA THR A 44 11.71 13.43 -5.55
C THR A 44 10.44 12.89 -4.91
N ARG A 45 10.35 11.57 -4.85
CA ARG A 45 9.26 10.87 -4.15
C ARG A 45 9.81 9.68 -3.36
N LEU A 46 9.18 9.39 -2.23
CA LEU A 46 9.33 8.15 -1.48
C LEU A 46 8.26 7.17 -1.95
N VAL A 47 8.66 5.96 -2.30
CA VAL A 47 7.74 4.86 -2.61
C VAL A 47 8.17 3.64 -1.82
N TYR A 48 7.23 3.02 -1.12
CA TYR A 48 7.50 1.77 -0.44
C TYR A 48 6.33 0.79 -0.52
N ASN A 49 6.66 -0.49 -0.51
CA ASN A 49 5.68 -1.56 -0.54
C ASN A 49 5.68 -2.28 0.82
N ILE A 50 4.54 -2.29 1.48
CA ILE A 50 4.36 -2.86 2.82
C ILE A 50 3.15 -3.78 2.86
N THR A 51 3.31 -4.91 3.57
CA THR A 51 2.21 -5.85 3.84
C THR A 51 1.97 -5.90 5.35
N PRO A 52 0.95 -5.22 5.87
CA PRO A 52 0.56 -5.35 7.26
C PRO A 52 -0.01 -6.75 7.52
N GLN A 53 0.51 -7.42 8.52
CA GLN A 53 0.08 -8.76 8.93
C GLN A 53 -0.17 -8.75 10.42
N GLN A 54 -1.29 -9.30 10.82
CA GLN A 54 -1.60 -9.46 12.25
C GLN A 54 -2.30 -10.79 12.45
N PRO A 55 -1.99 -11.54 13.51
CA PRO A 55 -2.84 -12.64 13.90
C PRO A 55 -4.26 -12.13 14.06
N LEU A 56 -5.21 -12.71 13.35
CA LEU A 56 -6.61 -12.35 13.53
C LEU A 56 -6.93 -12.54 15.01
N PRO A 57 -7.48 -11.55 15.69
CA PRO A 57 -7.95 -11.74 17.05
C PRO A 57 -8.96 -12.88 17.08
N ASN A 58 -9.03 -13.61 18.17
CA ASN A 58 -10.00 -14.72 18.36
C ASN A 58 -11.44 -14.25 18.11
N ASN A 59 -11.70 -12.95 18.25
CA ASN A 59 -12.92 -12.30 17.84
C ASN A 59 -12.70 -11.57 16.49
N LYS A 60 -13.13 -12.21 15.41
CA LYS A 60 -13.01 -11.72 14.02
C LYS A 60 -13.76 -10.41 13.71
N TYR A 61 -14.35 -9.77 14.68
CA TYR A 61 -15.01 -8.47 14.55
C TYR A 61 -14.29 -7.33 15.27
N ASP A 62 -13.16 -7.62 15.90
CA ASP A 62 -12.33 -6.61 16.55
C ASP A 62 -11.22 -6.19 15.60
N TYR A 63 -11.38 -5.04 14.96
CA TYR A 63 -10.54 -4.57 13.85
C TYR A 63 -9.47 -3.55 14.28
N ASP A 64 -9.02 -3.62 15.52
CA ASP A 64 -7.87 -2.81 15.97
C ASP A 64 -6.58 -3.43 15.42
N PHE A 65 -6.30 -3.15 14.15
CA PHE A 65 -5.13 -3.69 13.45
C PHE A 65 -3.88 -2.86 13.77
N TYR A 66 -3.16 -3.22 14.80
CA TYR A 66 -1.89 -2.57 15.17
C TYR A 66 -0.89 -2.52 14.00
N SER A 67 -0.84 -3.54 13.17
CA SER A 67 0.05 -3.60 12.00
C SER A 67 -0.20 -2.54 10.94
N MET A 68 -1.37 -1.91 10.93
CA MET A 68 -1.67 -0.78 10.03
C MET A 68 -0.94 0.50 10.43
N HIS A 69 -0.41 0.57 11.65
CA HIS A 69 0.36 1.68 12.18
C HIS A 69 1.87 1.57 11.88
N LEU A 70 2.24 0.81 10.86
CA LEU A 70 3.60 0.69 10.37
C LEU A 70 3.80 1.58 9.14
N ALA A 71 4.85 2.39 9.13
CA ALA A 71 5.20 3.21 7.98
C ALA A 71 6.72 3.43 7.84
N VAL A 72 7.18 3.60 6.61
CA VAL A 72 8.54 4.10 6.36
C VAL A 72 8.61 5.57 6.71
N TYR A 73 9.70 5.96 7.34
CA TYR A 73 9.90 7.26 7.93
C TYR A 73 11.24 7.87 7.51
N LEU A 74 11.30 9.16 7.35
CA LEU A 74 12.50 9.86 6.92
C LEU A 74 12.94 10.90 7.95
N LYS A 75 14.25 11.00 8.15
CA LYS A 75 14.91 12.09 8.84
C LYS A 75 15.79 12.85 7.86
N PHE A 76 15.80 14.16 7.98
CA PHE A 76 16.59 15.06 7.15
C PHE A 76 17.83 15.58 7.91
N THR A 77 18.86 15.99 7.18
CA THR A 77 20.14 16.50 7.74
C THR A 77 19.97 17.75 8.62
N ASP A 78 18.86 18.48 8.47
CA ASP A 78 18.52 19.62 9.32
C ASP A 78 17.84 19.23 10.64
N GLY A 79 17.75 17.92 10.93
CA GLY A 79 17.14 17.37 12.13
C GLY A 79 15.61 17.28 12.10
N THR A 80 14.97 17.69 11.00
CA THR A 80 13.51 17.55 10.86
C THR A 80 13.13 16.14 10.40
N TYR A 81 11.88 15.76 10.64
CA TYR A 81 11.33 14.44 10.28
C TYR A 81 10.15 14.58 9.32
N LEU A 82 9.88 13.54 8.55
CA LEU A 82 8.79 13.51 7.59
C LEU A 82 7.43 13.83 8.22
N SER A 83 7.13 13.33 9.41
CA SER A 83 5.88 13.61 10.15
C SER A 83 5.66 15.10 10.43
N SER A 84 6.75 15.87 10.63
CA SER A 84 6.66 17.30 10.91
C SER A 84 6.36 18.15 9.67
N THR A 85 6.40 17.57 8.48
CA THR A 85 6.23 18.29 7.21
C THR A 85 4.77 18.48 6.80
N GLY A 86 3.87 17.67 7.36
CA GLY A 86 2.46 17.68 6.98
C GLY A 86 2.15 17.06 5.60
N LEU A 87 3.14 16.44 4.95
CA LEU A 87 2.92 15.77 3.66
C LEU A 87 1.98 14.57 3.82
N GLU A 88 1.26 14.29 2.75
CA GLU A 88 0.32 13.20 2.63
C GLU A 88 0.75 12.23 1.52
N ASP A 89 0.28 11.00 1.60
CA ASP A 89 0.43 10.01 0.56
C ASP A 89 -0.62 10.23 -0.57
N GLU A 90 -0.62 9.34 -1.55
CA GLU A 90 -1.55 9.37 -2.69
C GLU A 90 -3.03 9.19 -2.31
N ASN A 91 -3.30 8.75 -1.07
CA ASN A 91 -4.65 8.58 -0.53
C ASN A 91 -5.10 9.75 0.35
N GLY A 92 -4.26 10.79 0.50
CA GLY A 92 -4.52 11.94 1.37
C GLY A 92 -4.32 11.64 2.85
N VAL A 93 -3.55 10.60 3.18
CA VAL A 93 -3.20 10.23 4.56
C VAL A 93 -1.82 10.79 4.90
N ARG A 94 -1.69 11.43 6.05
CA ARG A 94 -0.41 12.00 6.49
C ARG A 94 0.69 10.95 6.57
N ALA A 95 1.89 11.36 6.18
CA ALA A 95 3.07 10.50 6.06
C ALA A 95 3.74 10.27 7.43
N ASP A 96 2.99 9.71 8.36
CA ASP A 96 3.49 9.27 9.66
C ASP A 96 2.78 7.96 10.09
N PRO A 97 3.41 7.11 10.92
CA PRO A 97 2.87 5.80 11.26
C PRO A 97 1.49 5.84 11.93
N ASN A 98 1.25 6.84 12.80
CA ASN A 98 -0.04 6.95 13.48
C ASN A 98 -1.17 7.26 12.50
N SER A 99 -0.97 8.26 11.65
CA SER A 99 -1.97 8.66 10.64
C SER A 99 -2.21 7.57 9.60
N GLN A 100 -1.19 6.80 9.22
CA GLN A 100 -1.34 5.66 8.31
C GLN A 100 -2.28 4.60 8.90
N GLY A 101 -2.15 4.30 10.19
CA GLY A 101 -3.05 3.38 10.87
C GLY A 101 -4.48 3.91 11.02
N GLU A 102 -4.62 5.16 11.43
CA GLU A 102 -5.93 5.81 11.61
C GLU A 102 -6.66 6.04 10.28
N GLY A 103 -5.91 6.35 9.22
CA GLY A 103 -6.45 6.61 7.87
C GLY A 103 -7.06 5.39 7.20
N LYS A 104 -6.68 4.19 7.62
CA LYS A 104 -7.19 2.89 7.12
C LYS A 104 -7.16 2.74 5.60
N ALA A 105 -6.18 3.38 4.95
CA ALA A 105 -6.02 3.32 3.50
C ALA A 105 -5.36 2.02 3.02
N MET A 106 -4.57 1.37 3.88
CA MET A 106 -3.96 0.10 3.57
C MET A 106 -4.93 -1.07 3.68
N LEU A 107 -4.73 -2.09 2.85
CA LEU A 107 -5.46 -3.35 2.90
C LEU A 107 -4.66 -4.37 3.72
N TYR A 108 -5.31 -4.94 4.72
CA TYR A 108 -4.74 -5.97 5.59
C TYR A 108 -4.37 -7.24 4.81
N ALA A 109 -3.24 -7.84 5.17
CA ALA A 109 -2.69 -9.06 4.58
C ALA A 109 -2.45 -8.98 3.05
N GLN A 110 -2.39 -7.79 2.50
CA GLN A 110 -2.07 -7.53 1.11
C GLN A 110 -0.87 -6.59 1.00
N GLU A 111 -0.14 -6.69 -0.09
CA GLU A 111 0.91 -5.72 -0.40
C GLU A 111 0.26 -4.39 -0.81
N ASN A 112 0.61 -3.35 -0.07
CA ASN A 112 0.20 -1.98 -0.35
C ASN A 112 1.41 -1.18 -0.82
N GLN A 113 1.25 -0.40 -1.87
CA GLN A 113 2.21 0.61 -2.25
C GLN A 113 1.78 1.95 -1.65
N ILE A 114 2.71 2.62 -1.00
CA ILE A 114 2.53 3.98 -0.48
C ILE A 114 3.49 4.90 -1.22
N LEU A 115 2.98 6.00 -1.73
CA LEU A 115 3.71 7.00 -2.48
C LEU A 115 3.55 8.38 -1.83
N ILE A 116 4.68 9.03 -1.54
CA ILE A 116 4.71 10.36 -0.95
C ILE A 116 5.57 11.27 -1.84
N GLN A 117 4.97 12.33 -2.37
CA GLN A 117 5.68 13.35 -3.13
C GLN A 117 6.46 14.26 -2.17
N LEU A 118 7.77 14.29 -2.31
CA LEU A 118 8.67 15.09 -1.46
C LEU A 118 9.02 16.46 -2.06
N GLY A 119 8.50 16.79 -3.23
CA GLY A 119 8.87 17.98 -3.98
C GLY A 119 8.71 19.31 -3.22
N ALA A 120 7.74 19.40 -2.30
CA ALA A 120 7.58 20.54 -1.40
C ALA A 120 8.76 20.73 -0.42
N LEU A 121 9.58 19.71 -0.24
CA LEU A 121 10.77 19.71 0.61
C LEU A 121 12.07 19.92 -0.21
N LYS A 122 11.96 20.39 -1.44
CA LYS A 122 13.11 20.70 -2.30
C LYS A 122 14.16 21.52 -1.56
N GLY A 123 15.40 21.05 -1.62
CA GLY A 123 16.53 21.65 -0.94
C GLY A 123 16.89 20.99 0.41
N LYS A 124 16.03 20.14 0.96
CA LYS A 124 16.41 19.26 2.06
C LYS A 124 17.26 18.10 1.56
N THR A 125 17.92 17.41 2.48
CA THR A 125 18.71 16.20 2.21
C THR A 125 18.24 15.12 3.16
N ILE A 126 17.93 13.93 2.63
CA ILE A 126 17.57 12.77 3.43
C ILE A 126 18.84 12.18 4.03
N GLU A 127 18.87 12.05 5.34
CA GLU A 127 19.98 11.50 6.13
C GLU A 127 19.73 10.04 6.53
N GLU A 128 18.45 9.73 6.88
CA GLU A 128 18.11 8.46 7.50
C GLU A 128 16.74 7.97 7.01
N ILE A 129 16.62 6.67 6.85
CA ILE A 129 15.37 5.97 6.56
C ILE A 129 15.11 4.99 7.70
N ASP A 130 13.95 5.10 8.31
CA ASP A 130 13.50 4.26 9.39
C ASP A 130 12.25 3.49 9.01
N ILE A 131 11.97 2.42 9.74
CA ILE A 131 10.62 1.86 9.88
C ILE A 131 10.07 2.28 11.24
N GLY A 132 8.88 2.85 11.25
CA GLY A 132 8.21 3.33 12.45
C GLY A 132 6.90 2.59 12.73
N TYR A 133 6.62 2.44 14.01
CA TYR A 133 5.30 2.13 14.54
C TYR A 133 4.90 3.25 15.48
N ALA A 134 3.68 3.77 15.32
CA ALA A 134 3.10 4.73 16.27
C ALA A 134 1.59 4.56 16.31
N ASN A 135 1.04 4.50 17.51
CA ASN A 135 -0.39 4.42 17.74
C ASN A 135 -0.74 5.26 18.97
N SER A 136 -1.51 6.32 18.74
CA SER A 136 -1.97 7.26 19.77
C SER A 136 -3.44 7.09 20.13
N ALA A 137 -4.15 6.17 19.49
CA ALA A 137 -5.56 5.96 19.73
C ALA A 137 -5.85 5.46 21.14
N ASP A 138 -7.03 5.76 21.64
CA ASP A 138 -7.60 5.14 22.84
C ASP A 138 -7.89 3.67 22.53
N LEU A 139 -6.91 2.82 22.80
CA LEU A 139 -7.00 1.40 22.53
C LEU A 139 -7.98 0.77 23.53
N LYS A 140 -9.04 0.18 23.01
CA LYS A 140 -10.01 -0.59 23.82
C LYS A 140 -9.42 -1.87 24.39
N ALA A 141 -8.34 -2.36 23.76
CA ALA A 141 -7.66 -3.59 24.14
C ALA A 141 -6.43 -3.30 25.00
N ALA A 142 -6.03 -4.26 25.84
CA ALA A 142 -4.87 -4.19 26.74
C ALA A 142 -3.51 -4.31 26.00
N GLY A 143 -3.43 -3.94 24.75
CA GLY A 143 -2.26 -4.06 23.90
C GLY A 143 -2.38 -5.21 22.92
N GLY A 144 -1.38 -5.40 22.07
CA GLY A 144 -1.36 -6.47 21.07
C GLY A 144 -0.10 -6.52 20.23
N ASP A 145 0.08 -7.65 19.58
CA ASP A 145 1.20 -7.87 18.66
C ASP A 145 0.90 -7.22 17.30
N PHE A 146 1.94 -6.71 16.68
CA PHE A 146 1.89 -6.28 15.29
C PHE A 146 2.99 -6.95 14.47
N LYS A 147 2.70 -7.21 13.22
CA LYS A 147 3.62 -7.83 12.28
C LYS A 147 3.42 -7.25 10.89
N GLY A 148 4.49 -7.17 10.12
CA GLY A 148 4.42 -6.78 8.73
C GLY A 148 5.66 -7.19 7.96
N THR A 149 5.60 -7.05 6.66
CA THR A 149 6.78 -7.15 5.79
C THR A 149 6.92 -5.88 4.95
N LEU A 150 8.13 -5.36 4.89
CA LEU A 150 8.51 -4.29 3.98
C LEU A 150 9.23 -4.93 2.80
N ASN A 151 8.60 -4.86 1.62
CA ASN A 151 9.07 -5.56 0.43
C ASN A 151 10.04 -4.71 -0.40
N SER A 152 9.84 -3.39 -0.40
CA SER A 152 10.73 -2.46 -1.09
C SER A 152 10.65 -1.05 -0.52
N ILE A 153 11.75 -0.31 -0.64
CA ILE A 153 11.82 1.14 -0.43
C ILE A 153 12.56 1.74 -1.63
N ARG A 154 12.03 2.84 -2.17
CA ARG A 154 12.67 3.57 -3.26
C ARG A 154 12.58 5.08 -3.01
N ILE A 155 13.68 5.76 -3.19
CA ILE A 155 13.70 7.22 -3.36
C ILE A 155 13.96 7.47 -4.84
N GLU A 156 13.00 8.06 -5.50
CA GLU A 156 13.02 8.23 -6.97
C GLU A 156 12.87 9.71 -7.35
N ASN A 157 13.45 10.08 -8.49
CA ASN A 157 13.20 11.38 -9.13
C ASN A 157 12.36 11.13 -10.38
N VAL A 158 11.06 11.34 -10.28
CA VAL A 158 10.10 11.13 -11.36
C VAL A 158 9.24 12.37 -11.50
N ALA A 159 9.32 13.02 -12.65
CA ALA A 159 8.45 14.16 -12.95
C ALA A 159 6.97 13.74 -12.80
N PRO A 160 6.14 14.54 -12.13
CA PRO A 160 4.71 14.26 -12.03
C PRO A 160 4.10 14.17 -13.42
N LEU A 161 3.14 13.28 -13.59
CA LEU A 161 2.36 13.17 -14.81
C LEU A 161 1.66 14.51 -15.07
N ASN A 162 1.81 15.01 -16.29
CA ASN A 162 1.12 16.23 -16.68
C ASN A 162 -0.27 15.90 -17.22
N TYR A 163 -1.21 15.75 -16.31
CA TYR A 163 -2.59 15.40 -16.63
C TYR A 163 -3.29 16.33 -17.62
N SER A 164 -2.81 17.55 -17.81
CA SER A 164 -3.39 18.48 -18.78
C SER A 164 -3.06 18.13 -20.24
N LYS A 165 -2.11 17.23 -20.47
CA LYS A 165 -1.64 16.80 -21.80
C LYS A 165 -2.16 15.44 -22.22
N GLU A 166 -2.82 14.72 -21.33
CA GLU A 166 -3.27 13.35 -21.56
C GLU A 166 -4.78 13.32 -21.78
N SER A 167 -5.24 12.35 -22.57
CA SER A 167 -6.67 12.10 -22.71
C SER A 167 -7.20 11.41 -21.46
N LEU A 168 -8.42 11.69 -21.04
CA LEU A 168 -9.06 11.01 -19.90
C LEU A 168 -9.12 9.49 -20.08
N VAL A 169 -9.12 9.02 -21.33
CA VAL A 169 -9.12 7.58 -21.64
C VAL A 169 -7.80 6.90 -21.25
N ASP A 170 -6.70 7.62 -21.20
CA ASP A 170 -5.39 7.08 -20.81
C ASP A 170 -5.33 6.70 -19.33
N TYR A 171 -6.27 7.23 -18.51
CA TYR A 171 -6.44 6.86 -17.09
C TYR A 171 -7.39 5.68 -16.88
N ALA A 172 -8.07 5.22 -17.93
CA ALA A 172 -8.98 4.10 -17.84
C ALA A 172 -8.20 2.77 -17.92
N TYR A 173 -7.79 2.25 -16.76
CA TYR A 173 -7.14 0.94 -16.71
C TYR A 173 -8.19 -0.18 -16.82
N ILE A 174 -8.43 -0.65 -18.04
CA ILE A 174 -9.47 -1.63 -18.36
C ILE A 174 -9.27 -3.01 -17.73
N LEU A 175 -8.05 -3.31 -17.25
CA LEU A 175 -7.74 -4.58 -16.58
C LEU A 175 -7.89 -4.50 -15.05
N ARG A 176 -8.29 -3.36 -14.50
CA ARG A 176 -8.48 -3.21 -13.05
C ARG A 176 -9.60 -4.14 -12.56
N GLY A 177 -9.29 -4.94 -11.54
CA GLY A 177 -10.25 -5.88 -10.94
C GLY A 177 -10.40 -7.19 -11.70
N THR A 178 -9.60 -7.45 -12.73
CA THR A 178 -9.62 -8.73 -13.49
C THR A 178 -8.71 -9.80 -12.90
N ASN A 179 -7.92 -9.47 -11.87
CA ASN A 179 -7.04 -10.45 -11.22
C ASN A 179 -7.87 -11.46 -10.42
N ASN A 180 -7.74 -12.72 -10.80
CA ASN A 180 -8.46 -13.82 -10.18
C ASN A 180 -7.59 -14.44 -9.08
N PHE A 181 -7.78 -14.02 -7.84
CA PHE A 181 -7.19 -14.68 -6.68
C PHE A 181 -7.88 -16.03 -6.47
N GLY A 182 -7.21 -17.12 -6.88
CA GLY A 182 -7.75 -18.47 -6.78
C GLY A 182 -8.13 -18.84 -5.34
N GLY A 183 -9.30 -19.41 -5.13
CA GLY A 183 -9.66 -20.14 -3.94
C GLY A 183 -10.94 -19.73 -3.25
N ALA A 184 -11.26 -18.47 -3.07
CA ALA A 184 -12.51 -18.07 -2.45
C ALA A 184 -13.43 -17.36 -3.44
N PHE A 185 -14.70 -17.71 -3.41
CA PHE A 185 -15.72 -17.13 -4.29
C PHE A 185 -15.76 -15.59 -4.24
N PHE A 186 -15.45 -15.01 -3.09
CA PHE A 186 -15.46 -13.56 -2.87
C PHE A 186 -14.16 -12.84 -3.29
N SER A 187 -13.11 -13.56 -3.63
CA SER A 187 -11.81 -12.98 -4.03
C SER A 187 -11.56 -13.04 -5.52
N ARG A 188 -12.55 -13.45 -6.31
CA ARG A 188 -12.44 -13.46 -7.77
C ARG A 188 -12.58 -12.05 -8.30
N GLY A 189 -11.66 -11.66 -9.18
CA GLY A 189 -11.85 -10.46 -9.97
C GLY A 189 -13.12 -10.59 -10.81
N LEU A 190 -14.17 -9.88 -10.43
CA LEU A 190 -15.49 -9.96 -11.09
C LEU A 190 -15.64 -8.95 -12.23
N THR A 191 -14.57 -8.23 -12.56
CA THR A 191 -14.54 -7.30 -13.70
C THR A 191 -13.93 -7.96 -14.91
N GLY A 192 -14.61 -7.88 -16.05
CA GLY A 192 -14.07 -8.30 -17.34
C GLY A 192 -13.63 -7.08 -18.16
N PRO A 193 -12.56 -7.18 -18.97
CA PRO A 193 -12.12 -6.12 -19.86
C PRO A 193 -13.02 -6.08 -21.10
N MET A 194 -14.24 -5.58 -20.91
CA MET A 194 -15.29 -5.60 -21.94
C MET A 194 -15.36 -4.29 -22.71
N VAL A 195 -15.54 -4.39 -24.02
CA VAL A 195 -15.86 -3.26 -24.89
C VAL A 195 -17.34 -3.32 -25.22
N ALA A 196 -18.11 -2.33 -24.79
CA ALA A 196 -19.57 -2.31 -24.89
C ALA A 196 -20.12 -1.10 -25.65
N VAL A 197 -19.29 -0.42 -26.45
CA VAL A 197 -19.69 0.74 -27.25
C VAL A 197 -20.24 0.28 -28.59
N PRO A 198 -21.33 0.88 -29.12
CA PRO A 198 -22.14 1.97 -28.57
C PRO A 198 -23.26 1.52 -27.64
N HIS A 199 -23.55 0.22 -27.54
CA HIS A 199 -24.69 -0.30 -26.80
C HIS A 199 -24.23 -1.24 -25.70
N GLY A 200 -24.44 -0.89 -24.44
CA GLY A 200 -23.97 -1.63 -23.27
C GLY A 200 -24.51 -3.06 -23.08
N PHE A 201 -25.54 -3.45 -23.83
CA PHE A 201 -26.08 -4.82 -23.83
C PHE A 201 -25.43 -5.76 -24.81
N ASN A 202 -24.53 -5.27 -25.65
CA ASN A 202 -23.75 -6.07 -26.59
C ASN A 202 -22.26 -5.73 -26.40
N PHE A 203 -21.49 -6.69 -25.93
CA PHE A 203 -20.09 -6.49 -25.60
C PHE A 203 -19.15 -7.53 -26.25
N TRP A 204 -17.91 -7.14 -26.38
CA TRP A 204 -16.80 -8.02 -26.73
C TRP A 204 -15.81 -8.08 -25.58
N ALA A 205 -15.39 -9.28 -25.19
CA ALA A 205 -14.40 -9.48 -24.15
C ALA A 205 -13.37 -10.52 -24.59
N PRO A 206 -12.08 -10.33 -24.27
CA PRO A 206 -11.10 -11.40 -24.44
C PRO A 206 -11.41 -12.55 -23.48
N GLU A 207 -11.14 -13.76 -23.92
CA GLU A 207 -11.29 -14.99 -23.14
C GLU A 207 -9.94 -15.70 -23.04
N ASN A 208 -9.56 -16.08 -21.83
CA ASN A 208 -8.34 -16.85 -21.58
C ASN A 208 -8.47 -17.80 -20.40
N SER A 209 -9.63 -17.87 -19.77
CA SER A 209 -9.87 -18.71 -18.61
C SER A 209 -10.50 -20.04 -19.01
N THR A 210 -10.05 -21.12 -18.39
CA THR A 210 -10.65 -22.46 -18.52
C THR A 210 -11.72 -22.71 -17.45
N GLY A 211 -11.96 -21.75 -16.57
CA GLY A 211 -12.92 -21.85 -15.47
C GLY A 211 -14.20 -21.03 -15.69
N ASN A 212 -14.90 -20.75 -14.61
CA ASN A 212 -16.15 -19.98 -14.62
C ASN A 212 -15.95 -18.47 -14.84
N THR A 213 -14.72 -18.00 -15.01
CA THR A 213 -14.39 -16.61 -15.28
C THR A 213 -14.00 -16.45 -16.73
N MET A 214 -14.47 -15.40 -17.39
CA MET A 214 -14.18 -15.15 -18.81
C MET A 214 -12.72 -14.74 -19.02
N PHE A 215 -12.12 -14.05 -18.08
CA PHE A 215 -10.79 -13.49 -18.17
C PHE A 215 -10.02 -13.65 -16.87
N ASP A 216 -8.78 -14.09 -16.96
CA ASP A 216 -7.82 -14.15 -15.86
C ASP A 216 -6.59 -13.33 -16.24
N TYR A 217 -6.29 -12.29 -15.44
CA TYR A 217 -5.15 -11.40 -15.63
C TYR A 217 -3.80 -12.15 -15.69
N ASN A 218 -3.67 -13.24 -14.96
CA ASN A 218 -2.43 -13.99 -14.82
C ASN A 218 -2.25 -15.10 -15.86
N ALA A 219 -3.21 -15.33 -16.74
CA ALA A 219 -3.14 -16.44 -17.68
C ALA A 219 -2.06 -16.28 -18.77
N GLY A 220 -1.64 -15.06 -19.07
CA GLY A 220 -0.54 -14.78 -20.02
C GLY A 220 -0.85 -15.07 -21.49
N TYR A 221 -2.10 -15.43 -21.83
CA TYR A 221 -2.55 -15.69 -23.20
C TYR A 221 -4.01 -15.29 -23.40
N ILE A 222 -4.44 -15.19 -24.65
CA ILE A 222 -5.85 -15.04 -25.04
C ILE A 222 -6.21 -16.24 -25.90
N SER A 223 -7.27 -16.96 -25.56
CA SER A 223 -7.78 -18.12 -26.26
C SER A 223 -8.85 -17.77 -27.29
N GLY A 224 -9.51 -16.63 -27.14
CA GLY A 224 -10.58 -16.19 -28.04
C GLY A 224 -11.23 -14.90 -27.58
N PHE A 225 -12.36 -14.58 -28.20
CA PHE A 225 -13.20 -13.45 -27.83
C PHE A 225 -14.64 -13.92 -27.66
N ARG A 226 -15.29 -13.46 -26.62
CA ARG A 226 -16.74 -13.64 -26.41
C ARG A 226 -17.49 -12.37 -26.75
N CYS A 227 -18.67 -12.53 -27.29
CA CYS A 227 -19.61 -11.43 -27.49
C CYS A 227 -20.96 -11.75 -26.85
N SER A 228 -21.62 -10.72 -26.32
CA SER A 228 -23.00 -10.76 -25.81
C SER A 228 -23.29 -11.96 -24.91
N HIS A 229 -22.38 -12.31 -24.03
CA HIS A 229 -22.55 -13.41 -23.07
C HIS A 229 -22.72 -12.87 -21.68
N GLU A 230 -23.73 -13.37 -20.97
CA GLU A 230 -23.87 -13.12 -19.55
C GLU A 230 -22.68 -13.81 -18.82
N PRO A 231 -21.89 -13.09 -18.04
CA PRO A 231 -20.89 -13.74 -17.21
C PRO A 231 -21.61 -14.68 -16.26
N SER A 232 -21.25 -15.95 -16.28
CA SER A 232 -21.76 -16.85 -15.26
C SER A 232 -21.31 -16.36 -13.88
N ILE A 233 -22.26 -15.99 -13.09
CA ILE A 233 -22.08 -15.58 -11.69
C ILE A 233 -21.62 -16.79 -10.87
#